data_63fa4a96d08a3018fb0add5735bb36d7
#
_entry.id   63fa4a96d08a3018fb0add5735bb36d7
#
_cell.length_a   1.000
_cell.length_b   1.000
_cell.length_c   1.000
_cell.angle_alpha   90.00
_cell.angle_beta   90.00
_cell.angle_gamma   90.00
#
_symmetry.space_group_name_H-M   'P 1'
#
loop_
_entity.id
_entity.type
_entity.pdbx_description
1 polymer ?
#
loop_
_entity_poly.entity_id
_entity_poly.type
_entity_poly.pdbx_seq_one_letter_code
_entity_poly.pdbx_strand_id
1 'polypeptide(L)'
;MDDFVKFTNWLYADCPYYVPDLEMDIRNTFNLRKNAGLEYSVLQPFIAYNEAGKPVGRIAGIINYRANQKWQTKNVRFGFIDFIDDLKVSAALLKAVEQWGKEYGMNYIQGPMGIFDLDKEGMLIEDFDKLGSMIAIYNYPYYPKHCLCSPLRLYRIIRQTSGYVCQTILPADRQANAARHTK
;
A
#
# COMPACT_ATOMS: atom_id res chain seq x y z
N MET A 1 8.07 -14.59 -6.13
CA MET A 1 8.43 -13.20 -6.50
C MET A 1 7.96 -12.83 -7.92
N ASP A 2 8.08 -13.72 -8.89
CA ASP A 2 7.67 -13.42 -10.28
C ASP A 2 6.19 -13.05 -10.40
N ASP A 3 5.29 -13.81 -9.79
CA ASP A 3 3.87 -13.47 -9.78
C ASP A 3 3.59 -12.13 -9.12
N PHE A 4 4.31 -11.79 -8.03
CA PHE A 4 4.21 -10.50 -7.38
C PHE A 4 4.58 -9.34 -8.31
N VAL A 5 5.70 -9.49 -9.03
CA VAL A 5 6.20 -8.46 -9.96
C VAL A 5 5.29 -8.28 -11.17
N LYS A 6 4.81 -9.38 -11.74
CA LYS A 6 4.02 -9.38 -12.99
C LYS A 6 2.52 -9.14 -12.77
N PHE A 7 2.03 -9.20 -11.55
CA PHE A 7 0.59 -9.17 -11.26
C PHE A 7 -0.11 -7.94 -11.85
N THR A 8 0.47 -6.75 -11.71
CA THR A 8 -0.12 -5.52 -12.24
C THR A 8 -0.21 -5.51 -13.76
N ASN A 9 0.79 -6.07 -14.44
CA ASN A 9 0.76 -6.19 -15.91
C ASN A 9 -0.39 -7.09 -16.38
N TRP A 10 -0.75 -8.10 -15.58
CA TRP A 10 -1.92 -8.93 -15.87
C TRP A 10 -3.23 -8.25 -15.50
N LEU A 11 -3.28 -7.61 -14.33
CA LEU A 11 -4.48 -6.95 -13.83
C LEU A 11 -4.92 -5.79 -14.73
N TYR A 12 -3.95 -5.01 -15.22
CA TYR A 12 -4.20 -3.81 -16.02
C TYR A 12 -3.93 -4.01 -17.52
N ALA A 13 -3.85 -5.27 -18.02
CA ALA A 13 -3.50 -5.56 -19.42
C ALA A 13 -4.37 -4.82 -20.44
N ASP A 14 -5.66 -4.68 -20.14
CA ASP A 14 -6.64 -4.02 -21.02
C ASP A 14 -6.94 -2.57 -20.61
N CYS A 15 -6.16 -1.99 -19.68
CA CYS A 15 -6.37 -0.63 -19.19
C CYS A 15 -5.49 0.38 -19.95
N PRO A 16 -6.06 1.24 -20.81
CA PRO A 16 -5.28 2.20 -21.59
C PRO A 16 -4.68 3.34 -20.78
N TYR A 17 -5.10 3.48 -19.53
CA TYR A 17 -4.68 4.58 -18.64
C TYR A 17 -3.56 4.18 -17.67
N TYR A 18 -3.29 2.88 -17.55
CA TYR A 18 -2.23 2.37 -16.69
C TYR A 18 -0.87 2.46 -17.35
N VAL A 19 0.10 3.03 -16.66
CA VAL A 19 1.52 3.03 -17.06
C VAL A 19 2.26 2.00 -16.22
N PRO A 20 2.76 0.90 -16.84
CA PRO A 20 3.42 -0.17 -16.12
C PRO A 20 4.70 0.29 -15.40
N ASP A 21 4.89 -0.23 -14.20
CA ASP A 21 6.18 -0.14 -13.51
C ASP A 21 7.22 -1.03 -14.20
N LEU A 22 8.47 -0.61 -14.12
CA LEU A 22 9.56 -1.48 -14.58
C LEU A 22 9.72 -2.66 -13.60
N GLU A 23 9.59 -3.88 -14.10
CA GLU A 23 9.73 -5.10 -13.29
C GLU A 23 11.07 -5.14 -12.54
N MET A 24 12.12 -4.59 -13.15
CA MET A 24 13.45 -4.51 -12.54
C MET A 24 13.43 -3.60 -11.30
N ASP A 25 12.70 -2.49 -11.33
CA ASP A 25 12.64 -1.55 -10.20
C ASP A 25 11.85 -2.16 -9.04
N ILE A 26 10.75 -2.86 -9.34
CA ILE A 26 10.03 -3.61 -8.31
C ILE A 26 10.96 -4.65 -7.66
N ARG A 27 11.72 -5.43 -8.45
CA ARG A 27 12.69 -6.42 -7.92
C ARG A 27 13.79 -5.76 -7.09
N ASN A 28 14.30 -4.60 -7.54
CA ASN A 28 15.34 -3.86 -6.84
C ASN A 28 14.86 -3.34 -5.49
N THR A 29 13.59 -2.98 -5.36
CA THR A 29 12.99 -2.53 -4.09
C THR A 29 13.12 -3.60 -2.99
N PHE A 30 13.03 -4.89 -3.34
CA PHE A 30 13.16 -6.01 -2.40
C PHE A 30 14.60 -6.56 -2.30
N ASN A 31 15.56 -5.95 -2.96
CA ASN A 31 16.94 -6.42 -2.99
C ASN A 31 17.82 -5.66 -2.00
N LEU A 32 18.29 -6.34 -0.94
CA LEU A 32 19.16 -5.80 0.10
C LEU A 32 20.44 -5.12 -0.41
N ARG A 33 20.95 -5.55 -1.56
CA ARG A 33 22.20 -4.99 -2.13
C ARG A 33 21.93 -3.73 -2.96
N LYS A 34 20.67 -3.47 -3.36
CA LYS A 34 20.33 -2.38 -4.27
C LYS A 34 19.48 -1.30 -3.61
N ASN A 35 18.76 -1.63 -2.54
CA ASN A 35 17.88 -0.71 -1.83
C ASN A 35 18.44 -0.41 -0.43
N ALA A 36 19.09 0.74 -0.28
CA ALA A 36 19.62 1.21 1.01
C ALA A 36 18.52 1.40 2.09
N GLY A 37 17.27 1.57 1.69
CA GLY A 37 16.13 1.64 2.63
C GLY A 37 15.95 0.37 3.46
N LEU A 38 16.44 -0.77 2.97
CA LEU A 38 16.38 -2.05 3.67
C LEU A 38 17.38 -2.18 4.83
N GLU A 39 18.31 -1.22 5.00
CA GLU A 39 19.18 -1.15 6.18
C GLU A 39 18.38 -0.84 7.47
N TYR A 40 17.21 -0.18 7.35
CA TYR A 40 16.36 0.23 8.47
C TYR A 40 14.89 -0.08 8.25
N SER A 41 14.59 -0.89 7.25
CA SER A 41 13.22 -1.33 6.96
C SER A 41 13.20 -2.82 6.65
N VAL A 42 12.08 -3.46 6.97
CA VAL A 42 11.79 -4.84 6.57
C VAL A 42 10.59 -4.84 5.64
N LEU A 43 10.69 -5.55 4.53
CA LEU A 43 9.64 -5.71 3.54
C LEU A 43 9.24 -7.18 3.43
N GLN A 44 7.93 -7.42 3.39
CA GLN A 44 7.37 -8.75 3.20
C GLN A 44 6.31 -8.71 2.08
N PRO A 45 6.57 -9.31 0.91
CA PRO A 45 5.56 -9.45 -0.13
C PRO A 45 4.59 -10.60 0.18
N PHE A 46 3.32 -10.38 -0.16
CA PHE A 46 2.24 -11.36 -0.08
C PHE A 46 1.50 -11.42 -1.40
N ILE A 47 1.03 -12.61 -1.78
CA ILE A 47 0.21 -12.85 -2.96
C ILE A 47 -1.00 -13.66 -2.54
N ALA A 48 -2.17 -13.27 -3.01
CA ALA A 48 -3.38 -14.05 -2.92
C ALA A 48 -3.58 -14.88 -4.19
N TYR A 49 -3.88 -16.16 -4.02
CA TYR A 49 -4.23 -17.07 -5.10
C TYR A 49 -5.66 -17.54 -4.94
N ASN A 50 -6.36 -17.76 -6.06
CA ASN A 50 -7.65 -18.46 -6.05
C ASN A 50 -7.45 -19.99 -5.97
N GLU A 51 -8.56 -20.73 -5.88
CA GLU A 51 -8.55 -22.19 -5.78
C GLU A 51 -7.88 -22.89 -6.98
N ALA A 52 -7.86 -22.23 -8.15
CA ALA A 52 -7.18 -22.72 -9.35
C ALA A 52 -5.67 -22.39 -9.38
N GLY A 53 -5.11 -21.79 -8.30
CA GLY A 53 -3.71 -21.41 -8.24
C GLY A 53 -3.35 -20.16 -9.07
N LYS A 54 -4.35 -19.39 -9.53
CA LYS A 54 -4.11 -18.15 -10.27
C LYS A 54 -3.94 -16.99 -9.28
N PRO A 55 -2.92 -16.10 -9.44
CA PRO A 55 -2.80 -14.92 -8.60
C PRO A 55 -3.98 -13.97 -8.84
N VAL A 56 -4.58 -13.48 -7.74
CA VAL A 56 -5.74 -12.59 -7.72
C VAL A 56 -5.51 -11.29 -6.95
N GLY A 57 -4.36 -11.17 -6.29
CA GLY A 57 -3.97 -9.94 -5.63
C GLY A 57 -2.58 -10.01 -5.03
N ARG A 58 -1.97 -8.85 -4.83
CA ARG A 58 -0.67 -8.69 -4.16
C ARG A 58 -0.70 -7.55 -3.15
N ILE A 59 0.19 -7.57 -2.18
CA ILE A 59 0.45 -6.50 -1.22
C ILE A 59 1.83 -6.70 -0.63
N ALA A 60 2.49 -5.62 -0.22
CA ALA A 60 3.70 -5.70 0.59
C ALA A 60 3.47 -5.05 1.96
N GLY A 61 3.86 -5.76 3.03
CA GLY A 61 4.03 -5.18 4.35
C GLY A 61 5.41 -4.53 4.45
N ILE A 62 5.48 -3.38 5.12
CA ILE A 62 6.70 -2.58 5.26
C ILE A 62 6.78 -2.07 6.70
N ILE A 63 7.87 -2.38 7.40
CA ILE A 63 8.16 -1.81 8.71
C ILE A 63 9.38 -0.92 8.58
N ASN A 64 9.20 0.40 8.70
CA ASN A 64 10.29 1.36 8.70
C ASN A 64 10.61 1.73 10.15
N TYR A 65 11.69 1.16 10.69
CA TYR A 65 12.09 1.38 12.09
C TYR A 65 12.51 2.82 12.37
N ARG A 66 13.18 3.49 11.43
CA ARG A 66 13.56 4.91 11.58
C ARG A 66 12.34 5.83 11.67
N ALA A 67 11.35 5.60 10.81
CA ALA A 67 10.10 6.36 10.85
C ALA A 67 9.33 6.10 12.15
N ASN A 68 9.21 4.84 12.56
CA ASN A 68 8.54 4.48 13.80
C ASN A 68 9.24 5.09 15.03
N GLN A 69 10.58 5.11 15.05
CA GLN A 69 11.35 5.74 16.12
C GLN A 69 11.17 7.27 16.12
N LYS A 70 11.30 7.91 14.93
CA LYS A 70 11.16 9.37 14.80
C LYS A 70 9.80 9.88 15.25
N TRP A 71 8.74 9.16 14.86
CA TRP A 71 7.35 9.55 15.13
C TRP A 71 6.77 8.90 16.39
N GLN A 72 7.58 8.16 17.16
CA GLN A 72 7.15 7.43 18.37
C GLN A 72 5.90 6.57 18.11
N THR A 73 5.87 5.87 16.97
CA THR A 73 4.77 5.02 16.54
C THR A 73 5.20 3.56 16.42
N LYS A 74 4.22 2.66 16.34
CA LYS A 74 4.39 1.24 16.05
C LYS A 74 3.54 0.88 14.84
N ASN A 75 3.90 1.44 13.69
CA ASN A 75 3.15 1.29 12.45
C ASN A 75 3.78 0.22 11.55
N VAL A 76 2.96 -0.69 11.03
CA VAL A 76 3.26 -1.40 9.80
C VAL A 76 2.62 -0.64 8.65
N ARG A 77 3.38 -0.41 7.59
CA ARG A 77 2.90 0.19 6.35
C ARG A 77 2.46 -0.92 5.40
N PHE A 78 1.58 -0.60 4.45
CA PHE A 78 1.34 -1.45 3.30
C PHE A 78 1.51 -0.65 2.00
N GLY A 79 2.08 -1.30 1.00
CA GLY A 79 2.26 -0.76 -0.34
C GLY A 79 2.12 -1.87 -1.38
N PHE A 80 2.33 -1.56 -2.67
CA PHE A 80 2.18 -2.54 -3.75
C PHE A 80 0.85 -3.29 -3.72
N ILE A 81 -0.23 -2.63 -3.27
CA ILE A 81 -1.54 -3.25 -3.14
C ILE A 81 -2.28 -3.21 -4.46
N ASP A 82 -2.48 -4.38 -5.05
CA ASP A 82 -3.25 -4.59 -6.28
C ASP A 82 -4.08 -5.87 -6.16
N PHE A 83 -5.34 -5.83 -6.62
CA PHE A 83 -6.26 -6.96 -6.49
C PHE A 83 -7.43 -6.86 -7.47
N ILE A 84 -8.05 -7.99 -7.76
CA ILE A 84 -9.30 -8.05 -8.53
C ILE A 84 -10.46 -7.51 -7.68
N ASP A 85 -11.59 -7.13 -8.32
CA ASP A 85 -12.79 -6.63 -7.62
C ASP A 85 -13.49 -7.74 -6.81
N ASP A 86 -12.83 -8.18 -5.74
CA ASP A 86 -13.35 -9.13 -4.75
C ASP A 86 -12.94 -8.69 -3.33
N LEU A 87 -13.95 -8.37 -2.51
CA LEU A 87 -13.77 -7.96 -1.11
C LEU A 87 -13.05 -9.00 -0.24
N LYS A 88 -13.20 -10.30 -0.56
CA LYS A 88 -12.50 -11.36 0.17
C LYS A 88 -11.00 -11.31 -0.09
N VAL A 89 -10.60 -11.00 -1.33
CA VAL A 89 -9.20 -10.90 -1.73
C VAL A 89 -8.54 -9.71 -1.04
N SER A 90 -9.13 -8.52 -1.14
CA SER A 90 -8.59 -7.32 -0.50
C SER A 90 -8.52 -7.46 1.02
N ALA A 91 -9.55 -8.02 1.65
CA ALA A 91 -9.56 -8.29 3.09
C ALA A 91 -8.48 -9.29 3.51
N ALA A 92 -8.26 -10.36 2.74
CA ALA A 92 -7.22 -11.35 3.01
C ALA A 92 -5.81 -10.75 2.94
N LEU A 93 -5.55 -9.92 1.92
CA LEU A 93 -4.28 -9.23 1.73
C LEU A 93 -3.97 -8.29 2.92
N LEU A 94 -4.91 -7.44 3.28
CA LEU A 94 -4.75 -6.52 4.41
C LEU A 94 -4.59 -7.26 5.74
N LYS A 95 -5.34 -8.35 5.94
CA LYS A 95 -5.21 -9.20 7.12
C LYS A 95 -3.83 -9.86 7.21
N ALA A 96 -3.25 -10.28 6.09
CA ALA A 96 -1.90 -10.85 6.05
C ALA A 96 -0.85 -9.84 6.55
N VAL A 97 -0.91 -8.58 6.08
CA VAL A 97 -0.02 -7.52 6.57
C VAL A 97 -0.26 -7.19 8.04
N GLU A 98 -1.52 -7.17 8.49
CA GLU A 98 -1.86 -6.93 9.90
C GLU A 98 -1.27 -8.02 10.80
N GLN A 99 -1.45 -9.29 10.44
CA GLN A 99 -0.93 -10.43 11.20
C GLN A 99 0.59 -10.39 11.28
N TRP A 100 1.25 -10.20 10.12
CA TRP A 100 2.69 -10.04 10.05
C TRP A 100 3.18 -8.84 10.89
N GLY A 101 2.51 -7.69 10.81
CA GLY A 101 2.85 -6.53 11.62
C GLY A 101 2.74 -6.80 13.13
N LYS A 102 1.72 -7.56 13.58
CA LYS A 102 1.56 -7.96 14.98
C LYS A 102 2.71 -8.83 15.48
N GLU A 103 3.26 -9.72 14.65
CA GLU A 103 4.42 -10.54 14.98
C GLU A 103 5.66 -9.70 15.27
N TYR A 104 5.77 -8.51 14.64
CA TYR A 104 6.82 -7.52 14.87
C TYR A 104 6.45 -6.45 15.92
N GLY A 105 5.35 -6.64 16.66
CA GLY A 105 4.92 -5.73 17.72
C GLY A 105 4.34 -4.41 17.22
N MET A 106 3.87 -4.36 15.96
CA MET A 106 3.19 -3.19 15.40
C MET A 106 1.72 -3.15 15.84
N ASN A 107 1.20 -1.95 16.13
CA ASN A 107 -0.16 -1.75 16.64
C ASN A 107 -1.10 -1.13 15.61
N TYR A 108 -0.56 -0.55 14.53
CA TYR A 108 -1.32 0.17 13.52
C TYR A 108 -0.87 -0.21 12.13
N ILE A 109 -1.82 -0.23 11.18
CA ILE A 109 -1.55 -0.39 9.76
C ILE A 109 -1.80 0.94 9.04
N GLN A 110 -0.89 1.32 8.14
CA GLN A 110 -0.92 2.59 7.42
C GLN A 110 -0.55 2.38 5.96
N GLY A 111 -1.26 3.03 5.04
CA GLY A 111 -0.95 2.96 3.61
C GLY A 111 -2.12 3.38 2.72
N PRO A 112 -2.00 3.19 1.42
CA PRO A 112 -0.81 2.67 0.73
C PRO A 112 0.37 3.63 0.76
N MET A 113 1.58 3.12 1.04
CA MET A 113 2.81 3.92 1.01
C MET A 113 4.06 3.01 0.97
N GLY A 114 5.18 3.58 0.51
CA GLY A 114 6.45 2.88 0.44
C GLY A 114 7.34 3.04 1.67
N ILE A 115 8.63 2.85 1.47
CA ILE A 115 9.66 3.03 2.51
C ILE A 115 9.90 4.52 2.75
N PHE A 116 9.96 5.32 1.66
CA PHE A 116 10.30 6.74 1.65
C PHE A 116 9.09 7.59 1.22
N ASP A 117 9.17 8.88 1.50
CA ASP A 117 8.17 9.86 1.07
C ASP A 117 8.21 10.12 -0.47
N LEU A 118 9.25 9.63 -1.16
CA LEU A 118 9.39 9.68 -2.62
C LEU A 118 8.86 8.42 -3.31
N ASP A 119 8.53 7.38 -2.56
CA ASP A 119 7.86 6.22 -3.11
C ASP A 119 6.39 6.54 -3.44
N LYS A 120 5.80 5.74 -4.31
CA LYS A 120 4.38 5.88 -4.63
C LYS A 120 3.53 5.74 -3.38
N GLU A 121 2.69 6.75 -3.12
CA GLU A 121 1.81 6.82 -1.96
C GLU A 121 0.36 7.10 -2.35
N GLY A 122 -0.55 6.62 -1.53
CA GLY A 122 -1.98 6.89 -1.67
C GLY A 122 -2.69 5.96 -2.65
N MET A 123 -3.87 6.37 -3.04
CA MET A 123 -4.65 5.74 -4.11
C MET A 123 -5.41 6.78 -4.90
N LEU A 124 -5.62 6.50 -6.18
CA LEU A 124 -6.44 7.31 -7.06
C LEU A 124 -7.90 7.25 -6.60
N ILE A 125 -8.56 8.40 -6.50
CA ILE A 125 -9.97 8.53 -6.08
C ILE A 125 -10.86 9.19 -7.14
N GLU A 126 -10.25 9.82 -8.13
CA GLU A 126 -10.90 10.48 -9.27
C GLU A 126 -9.99 10.44 -10.50
N ASP A 127 -10.46 10.85 -11.67
CA ASP A 127 -9.70 10.88 -12.91
C ASP A 127 -9.19 9.49 -13.39
N PHE A 128 -9.96 8.45 -13.16
CA PHE A 128 -9.61 7.07 -13.54
C PHE A 128 -9.51 6.86 -15.06
N ASP A 129 -10.04 7.79 -15.83
CA ASP A 129 -10.04 7.84 -17.29
C ASP A 129 -8.90 8.69 -17.89
N LYS A 130 -7.96 9.14 -17.06
CA LYS A 130 -6.77 9.88 -17.47
C LYS A 130 -5.54 9.00 -17.46
N LEU A 131 -4.66 9.22 -18.45
CA LEU A 131 -3.39 8.51 -18.52
C LEU A 131 -2.56 8.77 -17.27
N GLY A 132 -2.16 7.71 -16.60
CA GLY A 132 -1.27 7.78 -15.45
C GLY A 132 0.14 8.24 -15.82
N SER A 133 0.99 8.38 -14.81
CA SER A 133 2.42 8.64 -15.00
C SER A 133 3.22 7.59 -14.23
N MET A 134 4.51 7.43 -14.57
CA MET A 134 5.40 6.48 -13.89
C MET A 134 5.56 6.74 -12.40
N ILE A 135 5.36 7.99 -11.95
CA ILE A 135 5.51 8.39 -10.55
C ILE A 135 4.19 8.36 -9.76
N ALA A 136 3.04 8.28 -10.45
CA ALA A 136 1.74 8.24 -9.83
C ALA A 136 1.25 6.80 -9.65
N ILE A 137 0.38 6.60 -8.66
CA ILE A 137 -0.36 5.36 -8.51
C ILE A 137 -1.55 5.40 -9.47
N TYR A 138 -1.77 4.31 -10.20
CA TYR A 138 -3.03 4.00 -10.86
C TYR A 138 -3.71 2.84 -10.13
N ASN A 139 -5.01 2.92 -9.94
CA ASN A 139 -5.85 1.84 -9.47
C ASN A 139 -7.26 1.96 -10.03
N TYR A 140 -7.97 0.86 -10.11
CA TYR A 140 -9.37 0.86 -10.52
C TYR A 140 -10.31 1.56 -9.52
N PRO A 141 -11.48 2.04 -9.96
CA PRO A 141 -12.43 2.78 -9.11
C PRO A 141 -12.96 2.03 -7.88
N TYR A 142 -12.88 0.69 -7.86
CA TYR A 142 -13.36 -0.10 -6.73
C TYR A 142 -12.41 -0.08 -5.51
N TYR A 143 -11.12 0.30 -5.68
CA TYR A 143 -10.12 0.25 -4.59
C TYR A 143 -10.50 1.07 -3.35
N PRO A 144 -10.93 2.34 -3.47
CA PRO A 144 -11.31 3.13 -2.30
C PRO A 144 -12.42 2.47 -1.48
N LYS A 145 -13.42 1.87 -2.15
CA LYS A 145 -14.51 1.15 -1.49
C LYS A 145 -14.01 -0.05 -0.69
N HIS A 146 -13.12 -0.86 -1.27
CA HIS A 146 -12.54 -2.03 -0.61
C HIS A 146 -11.72 -1.65 0.62
N CYS A 147 -10.91 -0.60 0.51
CA CYS A 147 -10.11 -0.14 1.64
C CYS A 147 -10.96 0.46 2.77
N LEU A 148 -12.07 1.13 2.44
CA LEU A 148 -12.98 1.71 3.44
C LEU A 148 -13.88 0.67 4.11
N CYS A 149 -14.28 -0.38 3.39
CA CYS A 149 -15.16 -1.44 3.88
C CYS A 149 -14.44 -2.53 4.69
N SER A 150 -13.11 -2.49 4.75
CA SER A 150 -12.36 -3.49 5.51
C SER A 150 -12.69 -3.38 7.00
N PRO A 151 -12.97 -4.49 7.70
CA PRO A 151 -13.29 -4.53 9.13
C PRO A 151 -12.13 -4.10 10.04
N LEU A 152 -10.97 -3.86 9.48
CA LEU A 152 -9.78 -3.41 10.20
C LEU A 152 -9.92 -1.92 10.52
N ARG A 153 -10.26 -1.58 11.75
CA ARG A 153 -10.61 -0.23 12.24
C ARG A 153 -9.46 0.78 12.29
N LEU A 154 -8.29 0.48 11.72
CA LEU A 154 -7.06 1.24 11.98
C LEU A 154 -6.32 1.66 10.71
N TYR A 155 -7.05 2.00 9.62
CA TYR A 155 -6.42 2.50 8.41
C TYR A 155 -6.21 4.00 8.44
N ARG A 156 -5.00 4.39 8.11
CA ARG A 156 -4.74 5.70 7.55
C ARG A 156 -4.63 5.52 6.04
N ILE A 157 -5.69 5.82 5.29
CA ILE A 157 -5.65 5.80 3.84
C ILE A 157 -5.09 7.13 3.37
N ILE A 158 -4.01 7.08 2.60
CA ILE A 158 -3.47 8.22 1.89
C ILE A 158 -4.22 8.29 0.57
N ARG A 159 -4.87 9.43 0.29
CA ARG A 159 -5.58 9.68 -0.96
C ARG A 159 -4.71 10.50 -1.89
N GLN A 160 -4.62 10.10 -3.13
CA GLN A 160 -4.01 10.90 -4.19
C GLN A 160 -5.12 11.48 -5.07
N THR A 161 -5.10 12.79 -5.26
CA THR A 161 -5.90 13.50 -6.26
C THR A 161 -4.97 13.97 -7.37
N SER A 162 -5.50 14.23 -8.56
CA SER A 162 -4.73 14.70 -9.72
C SER A 162 -3.97 16.01 -9.50
N GLY A 163 -4.15 16.64 -8.36
CA GLY A 163 -3.45 17.86 -7.92
C GLY A 163 -2.82 17.69 -6.55
N TYR A 164 -1.77 16.89 -6.41
CA TYR A 164 -0.82 16.82 -5.28
C TYR A 164 -1.33 17.21 -3.88
N VAL A 165 -2.47 16.76 -3.44
CA VAL A 165 -2.92 16.93 -2.05
C VAL A 165 -3.13 15.57 -1.42
N CYS A 166 -2.18 15.19 -0.58
CA CYS A 166 -2.28 14.00 0.25
C CYS A 166 -3.15 14.33 1.47
N GLN A 167 -4.46 14.01 1.45
CA GLN A 167 -5.30 14.12 2.63
C GLN A 167 -5.30 12.82 3.42
N THR A 168 -4.89 12.93 4.68
CA THR A 168 -4.93 11.83 5.64
C THR A 168 -6.25 11.80 6.37
N ILE A 169 -6.99 10.70 6.29
CA ILE A 169 -8.15 10.46 7.15
C ILE A 169 -7.67 9.75 8.42
N LEU A 170 -7.69 10.48 9.54
CA LEU A 170 -7.51 9.89 10.86
C LEU A 170 -8.85 9.36 11.38
N PRO A 171 -8.89 8.24 12.13
CA PRO A 171 -10.03 7.90 12.97
C PRO A 171 -10.40 9.07 13.89
N ALA A 172 -11.70 9.25 14.17
CA ALA A 172 -12.22 10.40 14.92
C ALA A 172 -11.60 10.58 16.32
N ASP A 173 -11.16 9.50 16.95
CA ASP A 173 -10.48 9.47 18.25
C ASP A 173 -9.06 10.05 18.24
N ARG A 174 -8.40 10.13 17.08
CA ARG A 174 -7.07 10.76 16.95
C ARG A 174 -7.09 12.25 16.61
N GLN A 175 -8.18 12.77 16.07
CA GLN A 175 -8.32 14.21 15.85
C GLN A 175 -8.28 14.98 17.18
N ALA A 176 -8.80 14.39 18.26
CA ALA A 176 -8.77 14.96 19.60
C ALA A 176 -7.36 15.03 20.24
N ASN A 177 -6.44 14.11 19.86
CA ASN A 177 -5.09 14.07 20.42
C ASN A 177 -4.09 14.93 19.62
N ALA A 178 -4.27 15.09 18.32
CA ALA A 178 -3.43 15.98 17.52
C ALA A 178 -3.60 17.46 17.93
N ALA A 179 -4.80 17.85 18.35
CA ALA A 179 -5.08 19.22 18.84
C ALA A 179 -4.48 19.54 20.23
N ARG A 180 -4.01 18.53 20.97
CA ARG A 180 -3.40 18.71 22.30
C ARG A 180 -1.88 18.91 22.27
N HIS A 181 -1.22 18.66 21.16
CA HIS A 181 0.23 18.81 20.99
C HIS A 181 0.65 20.04 20.18
N THR A 182 -0.28 20.92 19.84
CA THR A 182 -0.03 22.21 19.15
C THR A 182 -0.26 23.43 20.05
N LYS A 183 -0.07 23.27 21.38
CA LYS A 183 -0.01 24.40 22.32
C LYS A 183 1.33 24.43 23.02
#